data_4bdcf2066352775f01542fc07320dcbf
#
_entry.id   4bdcf2066352775f01542fc07320dcbf
#
_cell.length_a   1.000
_cell.length_b   1.000
_cell.length_c   1.000
_cell.angle_alpha   90.00
_cell.angle_beta   90.00
_cell.angle_gamma   90.00
#
_symmetry.space_group_name_H-M   'P 1'
#
loop_
_entity.id
_entity.type
_entity.pdbx_description
1 polymer ?
#
loop_
_entity_poly.entity_id
_entity_poly.type
_entity_poly.pdbx_seq_one_letter_code
_entity_poly.pdbx_strand_id
1 'polypeptide(L)'
;MNIQIFGKNKCFDTKKAQRWFKERGIKFQMIDLAQKGMSKGELDSVLKAVGGLDNLLDQKSKSYASLAYLAYDEDKNEKLLDDGTLMKTPIVRNGRQATFGYQPDVWEQWE
;
A
#
# COMPACT_ATOMS: atom_id res chain seq x y z
N MET A 1 12.37 -5.63 12.68
CA MET A 1 11.41 -5.01 11.75
C MET A 1 10.19 -5.90 11.56
N ASN A 2 9.04 -5.30 11.38
CA ASN A 2 7.81 -6.01 11.11
C ASN A 2 7.29 -5.57 9.75
N ILE A 3 7.74 -6.21 8.69
CA ILE A 3 7.46 -5.81 7.32
C ILE A 3 6.19 -6.46 6.80
N GLN A 4 5.28 -5.63 6.29
CA GLN A 4 4.10 -6.05 5.55
C GLN A 4 4.16 -5.46 4.15
N ILE A 5 3.93 -6.28 3.14
CA ILE A 5 3.87 -5.84 1.75
C ILE A 5 2.45 -6.06 1.25
N PHE A 6 1.75 -4.96 0.98
CA PHE A 6 0.41 -4.97 0.41
C PHE A 6 0.55 -4.75 -1.09
N GLY A 7 0.18 -5.73 -1.88
CA GLY A 7 0.45 -5.68 -3.30
C GLY A 7 -0.60 -6.34 -4.16
N LYS A 8 -0.32 -6.35 -5.46
CA LYS A 8 -1.16 -6.94 -6.49
C LYS A 8 -0.32 -7.95 -7.30
N ASN A 9 -0.93 -9.05 -7.71
CA ASN A 9 -0.23 -10.12 -8.43
C ASN A 9 0.44 -9.66 -9.72
N LYS A 10 -0.16 -8.71 -10.43
CA LYS A 10 0.34 -8.21 -11.71
C LYS A 10 1.22 -6.97 -11.60
N CYS A 11 1.52 -6.53 -10.39
CA CYS A 11 2.34 -5.35 -10.17
C CYS A 11 3.82 -5.73 -10.12
N PHE A 12 4.59 -5.26 -11.08
CA PHE A 12 6.04 -5.52 -11.14
C PHE A 12 6.76 -4.99 -9.91
N ASP A 13 6.38 -3.81 -9.44
CA ASP A 13 7.01 -3.19 -8.28
C ASP A 13 6.76 -4.00 -7.01
N THR A 14 5.58 -4.66 -6.91
CA THR A 14 5.29 -5.59 -5.82
C THR A 14 6.29 -6.74 -5.83
N LYS A 15 6.55 -7.32 -7.00
CA LYS A 15 7.51 -8.42 -7.15
C LYS A 15 8.93 -7.98 -6.83
N LYS A 16 9.31 -6.79 -7.26
CA LYS A 16 10.62 -6.21 -6.95
C LYS A 16 10.81 -6.00 -5.45
N ALA A 17 9.77 -5.51 -4.77
CA ALA A 17 9.81 -5.30 -3.33
C ALA A 17 10.00 -6.62 -2.59
N GLN A 18 9.24 -7.65 -2.95
CA GLN A 18 9.38 -8.96 -2.34
C GLN A 18 10.80 -9.51 -2.51
N ARG A 19 11.36 -9.38 -3.72
CA ARG A 19 12.72 -9.83 -4.01
C ARG A 19 13.74 -9.07 -3.17
N TRP A 20 13.57 -7.76 -3.04
CA TRP A 20 14.51 -6.92 -2.30
C TRP A 20 14.65 -7.37 -0.85
N PHE A 21 13.53 -7.58 -0.16
CA PHE A 21 13.54 -8.05 1.23
C PHE A 21 14.05 -9.49 1.33
N LYS A 22 13.65 -10.34 0.40
CA LYS A 22 14.06 -11.74 0.39
C LYS A 22 15.57 -11.90 0.21
N GLU A 23 16.16 -11.14 -0.70
CA GLU A 23 17.60 -11.17 -0.95
C GLU A 23 18.42 -10.72 0.25
N ARG A 24 17.85 -9.88 1.10
CA ARG A 24 18.50 -9.38 2.30
C ARG A 24 18.18 -10.21 3.54
N GLY A 25 17.45 -11.30 3.38
CA GLY A 25 17.08 -12.17 4.49
C GLY A 25 16.10 -11.55 5.46
N ILE A 26 15.37 -10.54 5.05
CA ILE A 26 14.37 -9.87 5.88
C ILE A 26 13.02 -10.54 5.67
N LYS A 27 12.45 -11.07 6.74
CA LYS A 27 11.14 -11.69 6.69
C LYS A 27 10.05 -10.65 6.51
N PHE A 28 9.03 -10.98 5.73
CA PHE A 28 7.89 -10.10 5.50
C PHE A 28 6.61 -10.91 5.36
N GLN A 29 5.49 -10.24 5.60
CA GLN A 29 4.16 -10.79 5.34
C GLN A 29 3.66 -10.21 4.03
N MET A 30 3.30 -11.07 3.08
CA MET A 30 2.73 -10.63 1.82
C MET A 30 1.20 -10.66 1.91
N ILE A 31 0.57 -9.55 1.55
CA ILE A 31 -0.88 -9.43 1.54
C ILE A 31 -1.34 -9.04 0.14
N ASP A 32 -2.14 -9.91 -0.48
CA ASP A 32 -2.72 -9.65 -1.79
C ASP A 32 -3.99 -8.81 -1.61
N LEU A 33 -3.94 -7.58 -2.06
CA LEU A 33 -5.05 -6.62 -1.90
C LEU A 33 -6.31 -7.03 -2.66
N ALA A 34 -6.18 -7.92 -3.66
CA ALA A 34 -7.34 -8.45 -4.37
C ALA A 34 -8.11 -9.47 -3.51
N GLN A 35 -7.43 -10.11 -2.55
CA GLN A 35 -8.02 -11.14 -1.71
C GLN A 35 -8.35 -10.64 -0.31
N LYS A 36 -7.49 -9.77 0.23
CA LYS A 36 -7.65 -9.26 1.60
C LYS A 36 -7.27 -7.79 1.63
N GLY A 37 -8.19 -6.94 2.05
CA GLY A 37 -7.92 -5.52 2.20
C GLY A 37 -7.16 -5.19 3.47
N MET A 38 -6.84 -3.92 3.64
CA MET A 38 -6.28 -3.40 4.88
C MET A 38 -7.37 -3.28 5.93
N SER A 39 -6.99 -3.43 7.20
CA SER A 39 -7.85 -3.01 8.29
C SER A 39 -7.90 -1.48 8.34
N LYS A 40 -8.88 -0.93 9.03
CA LYS A 40 -9.01 0.51 9.20
C LYS A 40 -7.77 1.11 9.87
N GLY A 41 -7.24 0.45 10.89
CA GLY A 41 -6.04 0.89 11.59
C GLY A 41 -4.80 0.88 10.69
N GLU A 42 -4.67 -0.14 9.87
CA GLU A 42 -3.57 -0.22 8.91
C GLU A 42 -3.66 0.92 7.88
N LEU A 43 -4.84 1.16 7.34
CA LEU A 43 -5.03 2.25 6.39
C LEU A 43 -4.73 3.62 7.01
N ASP A 44 -5.22 3.87 8.23
CA ASP A 44 -4.96 5.13 8.94
C ASP A 44 -3.45 5.35 9.13
N SER A 45 -2.73 4.30 9.52
CA SER A 45 -1.29 4.35 9.72
C SER A 45 -0.55 4.66 8.41
N VAL A 46 -0.95 4.02 7.32
CA VAL A 46 -0.36 4.24 5.99
C VAL A 46 -0.62 5.66 5.51
N LEU A 47 -1.86 6.15 5.65
CA LEU A 47 -2.22 7.50 5.21
C LEU A 47 -1.37 8.57 5.91
N LYS A 48 -1.12 8.42 7.19
CA LYS A 48 -0.26 9.34 7.94
C LYS A 48 1.18 9.30 7.44
N ALA A 49 1.68 8.12 7.14
CA ALA A 49 3.06 7.93 6.70
C ALA A 49 3.32 8.46 5.29
N VAL A 50 2.34 8.33 4.38
CA VAL A 50 2.53 8.73 2.98
C VAL A 50 2.07 10.15 2.67
N GLY A 51 1.53 10.86 3.66
CA GLY A 51 1.16 12.26 3.49
C GLY A 51 -0.25 12.50 2.99
N GLY A 52 -1.13 11.50 3.06
CA GLY A 52 -2.53 11.67 2.76
C GLY A 52 -3.06 10.78 1.64
N LEU A 53 -4.36 10.86 1.46
CA LEU A 53 -5.11 9.99 0.56
C LEU A 53 -4.72 10.15 -0.91
N ASP A 54 -4.52 11.38 -1.37
CA ASP A 54 -4.24 11.65 -2.77
C ASP A 54 -2.92 11.00 -3.22
N ASN A 55 -1.96 10.88 -2.32
CA ASN A 55 -0.69 10.22 -2.63
C ASN A 55 -0.86 8.72 -2.80
N LEU A 56 -1.86 8.14 -2.15
CA LEU A 56 -2.06 6.70 -2.12
C LEU A 56 -2.94 6.19 -3.26
N LEU A 57 -3.82 7.02 -3.79
CA LEU A 57 -4.77 6.61 -4.82
C LEU A 57 -4.10 6.36 -6.17
N ASP A 58 -4.42 5.23 -6.76
CA ASP A 58 -3.98 4.90 -8.12
C ASP A 58 -4.97 5.44 -9.14
N GLN A 59 -4.65 6.60 -9.72
CA GLN A 59 -5.50 7.27 -10.69
C GLN A 59 -5.64 6.49 -12.01
N LYS A 60 -4.76 5.52 -12.23
CA LYS A 60 -4.81 4.65 -13.41
C LYS A 60 -5.73 3.44 -13.21
N SER A 61 -6.19 3.22 -11.97
CA SER A 61 -7.13 2.14 -11.67
C SER A 61 -8.45 2.36 -12.39
N LYS A 62 -9.04 1.28 -12.91
CA LYS A 62 -10.34 1.34 -13.56
C LYS A 62 -11.44 1.83 -12.63
N SER A 63 -11.30 1.57 -11.35
CA SER A 63 -12.27 1.95 -10.33
C SER A 63 -12.10 3.38 -9.81
N TYR A 64 -11.04 4.08 -10.22
CA TYR A 64 -10.77 5.44 -9.74
C TYR A 64 -11.91 6.42 -10.05
N ALA A 65 -12.53 6.27 -11.22
CA ALA A 65 -13.62 7.15 -11.63
C ALA A 65 -14.80 7.13 -10.66
N SER A 66 -15.10 5.96 -10.08
CA SER A 66 -16.18 5.84 -9.10
C SER A 66 -15.84 6.56 -7.79
N LEU A 67 -14.55 6.64 -7.47
CA LEU A 67 -14.07 7.32 -6.28
C LEU A 67 -14.14 8.84 -6.41
N ALA A 68 -13.92 9.35 -7.63
CA ALA A 68 -13.88 10.79 -7.90
C ALA A 68 -15.22 11.49 -7.62
N TYR A 69 -16.32 10.76 -7.61
CA TYR A 69 -17.63 11.31 -7.28
C TYR A 69 -17.86 11.51 -5.78
N LEU A 70 -17.02 10.94 -4.95
CA LEU A 70 -17.17 11.07 -3.51
C LEU A 70 -16.58 12.40 -3.05
N ALA A 71 -17.36 13.15 -2.26
CA ALA A 71 -16.96 14.49 -1.81
C ALA A 71 -16.07 14.44 -0.57
N TYR A 72 -16.21 13.40 0.25
CA TYR A 72 -15.54 13.32 1.55
C TYR A 72 -14.48 12.23 1.57
N ASP A 73 -13.33 12.54 2.18
CA ASP A 73 -12.24 11.58 2.34
C ASP A 73 -12.65 10.35 3.12
N GLU A 74 -13.54 10.52 4.09
CA GLU A 74 -14.05 9.40 4.88
C GLU A 74 -14.74 8.35 4.01
N ASP A 75 -15.55 8.80 3.04
CA ASP A 75 -16.22 7.91 2.09
C ASP A 75 -15.22 7.23 1.17
N LYS A 76 -14.20 7.97 0.74
CA LYS A 76 -13.12 7.41 -0.09
C LYS A 76 -12.35 6.35 0.69
N ASN A 77 -12.08 6.58 1.96
CA ASN A 77 -11.39 5.61 2.81
C ASN A 77 -12.17 4.31 2.93
N GLU A 78 -13.50 4.39 3.08
CA GLU A 78 -14.35 3.21 3.11
C GLU A 78 -14.25 2.40 1.82
N LYS A 79 -14.20 3.08 0.67
CA LYS A 79 -14.03 2.42 -0.62
C LYS A 79 -12.67 1.73 -0.71
N LEU A 80 -11.62 2.33 -0.19
CA LEU A 80 -10.29 1.72 -0.17
C LEU A 80 -10.26 0.46 0.70
N LEU A 81 -11.00 0.45 1.80
CA LEU A 81 -11.09 -0.74 2.65
C LEU A 81 -11.83 -1.88 1.94
N ASP A 82 -12.84 -1.54 1.13
CA ASP A 82 -13.59 -2.52 0.36
C ASP A 82 -12.84 -3.01 -0.88
N ASP A 83 -12.06 -2.12 -1.50
CA ASP A 83 -11.32 -2.45 -2.73
C ASP A 83 -9.89 -1.88 -2.65
N GLY A 84 -8.98 -2.71 -2.18
CA GLY A 84 -7.56 -2.35 -2.05
C GLY A 84 -6.87 -2.10 -3.39
N THR A 85 -7.48 -2.52 -4.50
CA THR A 85 -6.87 -2.31 -5.83
C THR A 85 -6.91 -0.84 -6.26
N LEU A 86 -7.63 0.01 -5.53
CA LEU A 86 -7.64 1.46 -5.75
C LEU A 86 -6.35 2.14 -5.29
N MET A 87 -5.54 1.46 -4.51
CA MET A 87 -4.31 2.01 -3.96
C MET A 87 -3.11 1.73 -4.88
N LYS A 88 -2.15 2.67 -4.86
CA LYS A 88 -0.84 2.42 -5.49
C LYS A 88 -0.15 1.28 -4.79
N THR A 89 0.55 0.43 -5.54
CA THR A 89 1.24 -0.72 -4.98
C THR A 89 2.70 -0.77 -5.44
N PRO A 90 3.57 -1.45 -4.68
CA PRO A 90 3.30 -2.04 -3.38
C PRO A 90 3.22 -0.98 -2.29
N ILE A 91 2.47 -1.27 -1.23
CA ILE A 91 2.55 -0.52 0.00
C ILE A 91 3.38 -1.35 0.96
N VAL A 92 4.52 -0.83 1.38
CA VAL A 92 5.42 -1.51 2.31
C VAL A 92 5.35 -0.81 3.65
N ARG A 93 4.97 -1.53 4.67
CA ARG A 93 4.74 -1.01 6.01
C ARG A 93 5.71 -1.64 7.00
N ASN A 94 6.30 -0.81 7.83
CA ASN A 94 7.16 -1.22 8.95
C ASN A 94 6.69 -0.47 10.20
N GLY A 95 5.74 -1.05 10.94
CA GLY A 95 5.14 -0.38 12.07
C GLY A 95 4.42 0.90 11.64
N ARG A 96 4.91 2.06 12.09
CA ARG A 96 4.35 3.36 11.74
C ARG A 96 4.89 3.92 10.42
N GLN A 97 5.96 3.33 9.91
CA GLN A 97 6.56 3.75 8.65
C GLN A 97 5.89 3.04 7.50
N ALA A 98 5.70 3.74 6.39
CA ALA A 98 5.15 3.13 5.18
C ALA A 98 5.59 3.89 3.94
N THR A 99 5.68 3.16 2.84
CA THR A 99 5.98 3.71 1.52
C THR A 99 5.00 3.14 0.51
N PHE A 100 4.90 3.79 -0.65
CA PHE A 100 4.23 3.22 -1.81
C PHE A 100 5.19 3.20 -2.99
N GLY A 101 5.05 2.20 -3.84
CA GLY A 101 5.98 1.97 -4.94
C GLY A 101 7.26 1.28 -4.51
N TYR A 102 8.20 1.15 -5.43
CA TYR A 102 9.49 0.54 -5.17
C TYR A 102 10.45 1.58 -4.59
N GLN A 103 10.74 1.48 -3.29
CA GLN A 103 11.50 2.49 -2.54
C GLN A 103 12.66 1.88 -1.74
N PRO A 104 13.61 1.20 -2.41
CA PRO A 104 14.70 0.53 -1.70
C PRO A 104 15.56 1.48 -0.88
N ASP A 105 15.75 2.72 -1.35
CA ASP A 105 16.56 3.71 -0.63
C ASP A 105 15.94 4.07 0.72
N VAL A 106 14.63 4.12 0.80
CA VAL A 106 13.92 4.36 2.06
C VAL A 106 14.03 3.14 2.96
N TRP A 107 13.80 1.95 2.40
CA TRP A 107 13.83 0.71 3.18
C TRP A 107 15.20 0.41 3.78
N GLU A 108 16.27 0.82 3.11
CA GLU A 108 17.63 0.69 3.64
C GLU A 108 17.84 1.48 4.93
N GLN A 109 17.06 2.55 5.14
CA GLN A 109 17.13 3.38 6.34
C GLN A 109 16.33 2.78 7.50
N TRP A 110 15.50 1.81 7.24
CA TRP A 110 14.68 1.19 8.28
C TRP A 110 15.50 0.16 9.07
N GLU A 111 15.22 0.09 10.35
CA GLU A 111 15.83 -0.88 11.24
C GLU A 111 14.79 -1.74 11.95
#